data_2e5b91d45df0ab72ef8cf8cf3f582741
#
_entry.id   2e5b91d45df0ab72ef8cf8cf3f582741
#
_cell.length_a   1.000
_cell.length_b   1.000
_cell.length_c   1.000
_cell.angle_alpha   90.00
_cell.angle_beta   90.00
_cell.angle_gamma   90.00
#
_symmetry.space_group_name_H-M   'P 1'
#
loop_
_entity.id
_entity.type
_entity.pdbx_description
1 polymer ?
#
loop_
_entity_poly.entity_id
_entity_poly.type
_entity_poly.pdbx_seq_one_letter_code
_entity_poly.pdbx_strand_id
1 'polypeptide(L)'
;GPNGPEDNMDLELSGSPSQMPEISVSRKEMESKGLAVSNMLEWIGPWGISYTANITSDSTTGIGNWTAEQFILCLRKGKYGGAPEGRNLLPPMPWPNFAQMTDDELKAVFAYLESTKPIHNIVPQPQLPVLAMKK
;
A
#
# COMPACT_ATOMS: atom_id res chain seq x y z
N GLY A 1 16.73 15.07 5.65
CA GLY A 1 17.88 15.98 5.63
C GLY A 1 17.47 17.41 5.96
N PRO A 2 18.42 18.31 6.15
CA PRO A 2 18.10 19.70 6.56
C PRO A 2 17.30 20.47 5.50
N ASN A 3 17.25 20.00 4.27
CA ASN A 3 16.53 20.62 3.16
C ASN A 3 15.21 19.92 2.83
N GLY A 4 14.71 19.05 3.72
CA GLY A 4 13.50 18.27 3.52
C GLY A 4 13.77 16.79 3.27
N PRO A 5 12.73 16.00 2.92
CA PRO A 5 12.91 14.59 2.64
C PRO A 5 13.80 14.37 1.41
N GLU A 6 14.71 13.42 1.51
CA GLU A 6 15.57 13.00 0.42
C GLU A 6 15.07 11.68 -0.16
N ASP A 7 15.01 11.61 -1.48
CA ASP A 7 14.64 10.37 -2.15
C ASP A 7 15.80 9.38 -2.09
N ASN A 8 15.57 8.21 -1.54
CA ASN A 8 16.53 7.12 -1.57
C ASN A 8 16.16 6.18 -2.73
N MET A 9 16.79 6.41 -3.88
CA MET A 9 16.51 5.65 -5.10
C MET A 9 16.88 4.16 -4.97
N ASP A 10 17.74 3.81 -4.03
CA ASP A 10 18.06 2.40 -3.75
C ASP A 10 16.90 1.64 -3.13
N LEU A 11 15.92 2.37 -2.57
CA LEU A 11 14.72 1.81 -1.94
C LEU A 11 13.44 2.15 -2.70
N GLU A 12 13.56 2.65 -3.92
CA GLU A 12 12.42 3.07 -4.73
C GLU A 12 11.38 1.94 -4.87
N LEU A 13 10.10 2.29 -4.66
CA LEU A 13 8.94 1.41 -4.77
C LEU A 13 8.90 0.25 -3.74
N SER A 14 9.81 0.22 -2.77
CA SER A 14 9.88 -0.87 -1.78
C SER A 14 8.84 -0.79 -0.67
N GLY A 15 8.10 0.31 -0.58
CA GLY A 15 7.06 0.50 0.42
C GLY A 15 7.56 1.00 1.76
N SER A 16 6.71 0.89 2.76
CA SER A 16 7.03 1.31 4.12
C SER A 16 8.06 0.39 4.76
N PRO A 17 9.02 0.93 5.52
CA PRO A 17 9.95 0.07 6.27
C PRO A 17 9.24 -0.93 7.16
N SER A 18 9.85 -2.08 7.40
CA SER A 18 9.30 -3.12 8.28
C SER A 18 9.09 -2.65 9.72
N GLN A 19 9.86 -1.66 10.13
CA GLN A 19 9.70 -0.99 11.44
C GLN A 19 9.40 0.48 11.20
N MET A 20 8.19 0.90 11.57
CA MET A 20 7.75 2.29 11.44
C MET A 20 7.82 2.98 12.80
N PRO A 21 8.31 4.23 12.86
CA PRO A 21 8.20 5.02 14.09
C PRO A 21 6.72 5.28 14.40
N GLU A 22 6.39 5.31 15.69
CA GLU A 22 5.04 5.66 16.10
C GLU A 22 4.71 7.11 15.76
N ILE A 23 3.54 7.32 15.17
CA ILE A 23 2.97 8.65 15.02
C ILE A 23 2.24 8.98 16.32
N SER A 24 2.65 10.05 16.98
CA SER A 24 2.09 10.46 18.27
C SER A 24 0.76 11.18 18.07
N VAL A 25 -0.29 10.42 17.82
CA VAL A 25 -1.68 10.92 17.70
C VAL A 25 -2.65 10.01 18.42
N SER A 26 -3.74 10.58 18.90
CA SER A 26 -4.82 9.78 19.47
C SER A 26 -5.66 9.16 18.33
N ARG A 27 -5.42 7.91 18.04
CA ARG A 27 -6.16 7.17 17.00
C ARG A 27 -7.67 7.20 17.26
N LYS A 28 -8.06 6.98 18.53
CA LYS A 28 -9.47 7.00 18.92
C LYS A 28 -10.13 8.35 18.63
N GLU A 29 -9.45 9.43 18.93
CA GLU A 29 -9.96 10.78 18.66
C GLU A 29 -10.06 11.05 17.17
N MET A 30 -9.02 10.68 16.41
CA MET A 30 -9.02 10.84 14.94
C MET A 30 -10.15 10.05 14.29
N GLU A 31 -10.29 8.78 14.66
CA GLU A 31 -11.33 7.92 14.13
C GLU A 31 -12.73 8.47 14.45
N SER A 32 -12.96 8.94 15.68
CA SER A 32 -14.25 9.49 16.10
C SER A 32 -14.63 10.76 15.34
N LYS A 33 -13.64 11.55 14.93
CA LYS A 33 -13.84 12.80 14.18
C LYS A 33 -13.75 12.61 12.67
N GLY A 34 -13.45 11.41 12.19
CA GLY A 34 -13.25 11.14 10.77
C GLY A 34 -12.02 11.80 10.18
N LEU A 35 -11.01 12.07 11.00
CA LEU A 35 -9.77 12.71 10.58
C LEU A 35 -8.75 11.69 10.10
N ALA A 36 -7.78 12.15 9.30
CA ALA A 36 -6.68 11.34 8.82
C ALA A 36 -5.36 12.11 8.89
N VAL A 37 -4.28 11.38 9.10
CA VAL A 37 -2.92 11.92 9.10
C VAL A 37 -1.98 10.99 8.35
N SER A 38 -0.95 11.54 7.76
CA SER A 38 0.03 10.77 6.99
C SER A 38 1.42 11.39 7.06
N ASN A 39 2.42 10.51 6.99
CA ASN A 39 3.81 10.90 6.72
C ASN A 39 4.27 10.36 5.36
N MET A 40 3.32 10.04 4.46
CA MET A 40 3.52 9.47 3.12
C MET A 40 3.99 8.01 3.09
N LEU A 41 4.25 7.42 4.23
CA LEU A 41 4.59 5.99 4.37
C LEU A 41 3.54 5.25 5.19
N GLU A 42 2.83 5.96 6.03
CA GLU A 42 1.79 5.43 6.91
C GLU A 42 0.62 6.41 6.91
N TRP A 43 -0.59 5.86 6.78
CA TRP A 43 -1.83 6.65 6.78
C TRP A 43 -2.75 6.13 7.87
N ILE A 44 -3.08 7.02 8.80
CA ILE A 44 -3.99 6.73 9.92
C ILE A 44 -5.29 7.46 9.65
N GLY A 45 -6.40 6.74 9.71
CA GLY A 45 -7.72 7.33 9.48
C GLY A 45 -8.85 6.43 10.00
N PRO A 46 -10.11 6.72 9.60
CA PRO A 46 -11.26 5.90 10.03
C PRO A 46 -11.16 4.42 9.67
N TRP A 47 -10.37 4.08 8.65
CA TRP A 47 -10.12 2.70 8.22
C TRP A 47 -9.10 1.95 9.10
N GLY A 48 -8.44 2.64 10.00
CA GLY A 48 -7.31 2.13 10.78
C GLY A 48 -5.98 2.68 10.31
N ILE A 49 -4.98 1.82 10.15
CA ILE A 49 -3.67 2.21 9.63
C ILE A 49 -3.37 1.40 8.38
N SER A 50 -3.02 2.10 7.30
CA SER A 50 -2.51 1.50 6.06
C SER A 50 -1.08 1.96 5.79
N TYR A 51 -0.33 1.15 5.05
CA TYR A 51 1.08 1.36 4.76
C TYR A 51 1.34 1.31 3.26
N THR A 52 2.35 2.03 2.81
CA THR A 52 2.78 1.97 1.41
C THR A 52 3.31 0.58 1.09
N ALA A 53 2.77 -0.04 0.05
CA ALA A 53 3.11 -1.40 -0.35
C ALA A 53 4.47 -1.49 -1.05
N ASN A 54 5.12 -2.64 -0.91
CA ASN A 54 6.29 -2.99 -1.73
C ASN A 54 5.80 -3.50 -3.09
N ILE A 55 6.02 -2.71 -4.13
CA ILE A 55 5.63 -3.05 -5.51
C ILE A 55 6.82 -3.31 -6.42
N THR A 56 7.98 -3.60 -5.83
CA THR A 56 9.16 -4.05 -6.60
C THR A 56 8.98 -5.49 -7.06
N SER A 57 9.88 -5.94 -7.92
CA SER A 57 9.89 -7.29 -8.46
C SER A 57 10.40 -8.36 -7.48
N ASP A 58 10.59 -8.02 -6.21
CA ASP A 58 10.98 -9.02 -5.20
C ASP A 58 9.92 -10.11 -5.11
N SER A 59 10.34 -11.37 -5.20
CA SER A 59 9.43 -12.51 -5.31
C SER A 59 8.70 -12.84 -4.01
N THR A 60 9.27 -12.47 -2.87
CA THR A 60 8.71 -12.83 -1.56
C THR A 60 7.98 -11.70 -0.87
N THR A 61 8.47 -10.46 -1.00
CA THR A 61 7.91 -9.30 -0.30
C THR A 61 7.28 -8.26 -1.22
N GLY A 62 7.55 -8.34 -2.52
CA GLY A 62 6.98 -7.47 -3.55
C GLY A 62 5.96 -8.19 -4.40
N ILE A 63 5.89 -7.83 -5.67
CA ILE A 63 4.94 -8.41 -6.62
C ILE A 63 5.60 -9.32 -7.67
N GLY A 64 6.85 -9.77 -7.41
CA GLY A 64 7.62 -10.55 -8.37
C GLY A 64 7.00 -11.88 -8.76
N ASN A 65 6.21 -12.49 -7.87
CA ASN A 65 5.50 -13.75 -8.15
C ASN A 65 4.05 -13.55 -8.61
N TRP A 66 3.61 -12.31 -8.76
CA TRP A 66 2.28 -12.04 -9.27
C TRP A 66 2.21 -12.28 -10.78
N THR A 67 1.04 -12.66 -11.27
CA THR A 67 0.75 -12.66 -12.71
C THR A 67 0.13 -11.32 -13.10
N ALA A 68 0.18 -11.00 -14.41
CA ALA A 68 -0.49 -9.81 -14.93
C ALA A 68 -2.00 -9.84 -14.62
N GLU A 69 -2.62 -11.01 -14.69
CA GLU A 69 -4.03 -11.20 -14.37
C GLU A 69 -4.33 -10.86 -12.90
N GLN A 70 -3.51 -11.34 -11.96
CA GLN A 70 -3.66 -11.00 -10.54
C GLN A 70 -3.53 -9.50 -10.30
N PHE A 71 -2.57 -8.85 -10.96
CA PHE A 71 -2.37 -7.41 -10.87
C PHE A 71 -3.61 -6.65 -11.36
N ILE A 72 -4.13 -7.04 -12.53
CA ILE A 72 -5.33 -6.41 -13.10
C ILE A 72 -6.53 -6.60 -12.18
N LEU A 73 -6.78 -7.83 -11.69
CA LEU A 73 -7.88 -8.11 -10.78
C LEU A 73 -7.76 -7.33 -9.47
N CYS A 74 -6.53 -7.17 -8.95
CA CYS A 74 -6.28 -6.37 -7.76
C CYS A 74 -6.82 -4.95 -7.94
N LEU A 75 -6.53 -4.31 -9.06
CA LEU A 75 -6.98 -2.95 -9.34
C LEU A 75 -8.44 -2.87 -9.81
N ARG A 76 -8.97 -3.91 -10.46
CA ARG A 76 -10.39 -3.94 -10.88
C ARG A 76 -11.33 -4.15 -9.70
N LYS A 77 -10.93 -4.97 -8.74
CA LYS A 77 -11.79 -5.42 -7.64
C LYS A 77 -11.43 -4.81 -6.29
N GLY A 78 -10.30 -4.09 -6.20
CA GLY A 78 -9.83 -3.55 -4.93
C GLY A 78 -9.45 -4.61 -3.91
N LYS A 79 -8.93 -5.75 -4.38
CA LYS A 79 -8.53 -6.88 -3.54
C LYS A 79 -7.04 -7.15 -3.68
N TYR A 80 -6.35 -7.24 -2.57
CA TYR A 80 -4.93 -7.53 -2.55
C TYR A 80 -4.64 -8.89 -3.22
N GLY A 81 -3.69 -8.88 -4.15
CA GLY A 81 -3.36 -10.07 -4.93
C GLY A 81 -4.42 -10.53 -5.91
N GLY A 82 -5.51 -9.77 -6.09
CA GLY A 82 -6.61 -10.12 -6.98
C GLY A 82 -7.48 -11.27 -6.49
N ALA A 83 -7.26 -11.78 -5.28
CA ALA A 83 -8.03 -12.90 -4.73
C ALA A 83 -9.36 -12.40 -4.15
N PRO A 84 -10.50 -13.06 -4.47
CA PRO A 84 -11.81 -12.64 -3.95
C PRO A 84 -11.86 -12.62 -2.41
N GLU A 85 -11.18 -13.55 -1.77
CA GLU A 85 -11.05 -13.65 -0.31
C GLU A 85 -9.94 -12.79 0.26
N GLY A 86 -9.16 -12.12 -0.59
CA GLY A 86 -8.09 -11.21 -0.17
C GLY A 86 -8.63 -9.98 0.55
N ARG A 87 -7.76 -9.34 1.35
CA ARG A 87 -8.14 -8.10 2.01
C ARG A 87 -8.44 -7.00 0.99
N ASN A 88 -9.31 -6.08 1.37
CA ASN A 88 -9.57 -4.89 0.55
C ASN A 88 -8.32 -3.99 0.51
N LEU A 89 -8.12 -3.34 -0.63
CA LEU A 89 -7.16 -2.23 -0.71
C LEU A 89 -7.71 -1.08 0.13
N LEU A 90 -6.83 -0.45 0.90
CA LEU A 90 -7.23 0.57 1.87
C LEU A 90 -6.87 1.97 1.36
N PRO A 91 -7.57 3.01 1.86
CA PRO A 91 -7.17 4.37 1.57
C PRO A 91 -5.70 4.61 1.96
N PRO A 92 -4.96 5.48 1.26
CA PRO A 92 -5.45 6.34 0.17
C PRO A 92 -5.30 5.72 -1.23
N MET A 93 -5.15 4.40 -1.36
CA MET A 93 -4.97 3.77 -2.66
C MET A 93 -6.16 4.05 -3.59
N PRO A 94 -5.99 4.85 -4.67
CA PRO A 94 -7.10 5.23 -5.54
C PRO A 94 -7.37 4.15 -6.59
N TRP A 95 -7.56 2.89 -6.15
CA TRP A 95 -7.75 1.78 -7.06
C TRP A 95 -8.96 1.94 -8.00
N PRO A 96 -10.08 2.63 -7.59
CA PRO A 96 -11.18 2.84 -8.53
C PRO A 96 -10.79 3.66 -9.76
N ASN A 97 -9.83 4.58 -9.61
CA ASN A 97 -9.30 5.34 -10.74
C ASN A 97 -8.48 4.45 -11.67
N PHE A 98 -7.61 3.62 -11.11
CA PHE A 98 -6.81 2.66 -11.89
C PHE A 98 -7.69 1.59 -12.54
N ALA A 99 -8.81 1.24 -11.91
CA ALA A 99 -9.76 0.27 -12.47
C ALA A 99 -10.36 0.71 -13.81
N GLN A 100 -10.26 2.00 -14.15
CA GLN A 100 -10.74 2.53 -15.43
C GLN A 100 -9.71 2.42 -16.55
N MET A 101 -8.46 2.09 -16.26
CA MET A 101 -7.42 1.87 -17.26
C MET A 101 -7.73 0.60 -18.07
N THR A 102 -7.29 0.60 -19.34
CA THR A 102 -7.45 -0.58 -20.19
C THR A 102 -6.56 -1.74 -19.69
N ASP A 103 -6.90 -2.97 -20.09
CA ASP A 103 -6.07 -4.13 -19.79
C ASP A 103 -4.64 -3.98 -20.33
N ASP A 104 -4.49 -3.43 -21.54
CA ASP A 104 -3.16 -3.20 -22.14
C ASP A 104 -2.35 -2.19 -21.34
N GLU A 105 -2.99 -1.12 -20.86
CA GLU A 105 -2.35 -0.11 -20.02
C GLU A 105 -1.90 -0.74 -18.68
N LEU A 106 -2.76 -1.52 -18.03
CA LEU A 106 -2.43 -2.17 -16.77
C LEU A 106 -1.34 -3.23 -16.95
N LYS A 107 -1.36 -3.96 -18.05
CA LYS A 107 -0.27 -4.90 -18.39
C LYS A 107 1.05 -4.19 -18.59
N ALA A 108 1.05 -3.01 -19.22
CA ALA A 108 2.26 -2.22 -19.42
C ALA A 108 2.82 -1.72 -18.07
N VAL A 109 1.96 -1.26 -17.17
CA VAL A 109 2.37 -0.88 -15.80
C VAL A 109 2.98 -2.07 -15.08
N PHE A 110 2.31 -3.23 -15.13
CA PHE A 110 2.80 -4.44 -14.49
C PHE A 110 4.16 -4.88 -15.05
N ALA A 111 4.31 -4.85 -16.37
CA ALA A 111 5.59 -5.19 -17.02
C ALA A 111 6.73 -4.27 -16.54
N TYR A 112 6.44 -2.98 -16.40
CA TYR A 112 7.41 -2.03 -15.84
C TYR A 112 7.78 -2.40 -14.40
N LEU A 113 6.80 -2.64 -13.55
CA LEU A 113 7.04 -2.98 -12.14
C LEU A 113 7.85 -4.27 -12.00
N GLU A 114 7.56 -5.29 -12.84
CA GLU A 114 8.33 -6.53 -12.86
C GLU A 114 9.78 -6.34 -13.34
N SER A 115 10.07 -5.26 -14.04
CA SER A 115 11.41 -4.91 -14.49
C SER A 115 12.23 -4.12 -13.45
N THR A 116 11.60 -3.70 -12.36
CA THR A 116 12.28 -2.92 -11.33
C THR A 116 13.25 -3.77 -10.52
N LYS A 117 14.22 -3.10 -9.87
CA LYS A 117 15.16 -3.76 -8.98
C LYS A 117 14.39 -4.42 -7.83
N PRO A 118 14.52 -5.75 -7.61
CA PRO A 118 13.88 -6.39 -6.48
C PRO A 118 14.48 -5.90 -5.16
N ILE A 119 13.60 -5.47 -4.25
CA ILE A 119 14.01 -5.00 -2.93
C ILE A 119 13.24 -5.80 -1.90
N HIS A 120 13.95 -6.58 -1.10
CA HIS A 120 13.37 -7.35 -0.01
C HIS A 120 13.01 -6.40 1.12
N ASN A 121 11.72 -6.21 1.35
CA ASN A 121 11.21 -5.38 2.45
C ASN A 121 9.81 -5.85 2.84
N ILE A 122 9.67 -6.30 4.07
CA ILE A 122 8.39 -6.73 4.63
C ILE A 122 7.67 -5.49 5.17
N VAL A 123 6.65 -5.04 4.45
CA VAL A 123 5.81 -3.91 4.86
C VAL A 123 4.93 -4.35 6.03
N PRO A 124 4.74 -3.51 7.06
CA PRO A 124 3.83 -3.84 8.17
C PRO A 124 2.42 -4.13 7.68
N GLN A 125 1.74 -5.06 8.36
CA GLN A 125 0.35 -5.37 8.05
C GLN A 125 -0.57 -4.20 8.43
N PRO A 126 -1.62 -3.91 7.65
CA PRO A 126 -2.61 -2.92 8.04
C PRO A 126 -3.21 -3.22 9.41
N GLN A 127 -3.55 -2.16 10.14
CA GLN A 127 -4.18 -2.29 11.46
C GLN A 127 -5.63 -1.86 11.37
N LEU A 128 -6.50 -2.61 12.05
CA LEU A 128 -7.93 -2.29 12.14
C LEU A 128 -8.15 -0.98 12.93
N PRO A 129 -9.28 -0.29 12.69
CA PRO A 129 -9.65 0.86 13.52
C PRO A 129 -9.74 0.48 14.99
N VAL A 130 -9.28 1.38 15.86
CA VAL A 130 -9.34 1.15 17.32
C VAL A 130 -10.79 1.02 17.79
N LEU A 131 -11.69 1.83 17.24
CA LEU A 131 -13.11 1.80 17.60
C LEU A 131 -13.79 0.49 17.19
N ALA A 132 -13.35 -0.13 16.09
CA ALA A 132 -13.86 -1.42 15.63
C ALA A 132 -13.39 -2.60 16.49
N MET A 133 -12.30 -2.44 17.23
CA MET A 133 -11.73 -3.48 18.10
C MET A 133 -12.43 -3.58 19.46
N LYS A 134 -13.33 -2.65 19.75
CA LYS A 134 -14.11 -2.61 21.01
C LYS A 134 -15.42 -3.39 20.85
N LYS A 135 -15.31 -4.67 20.98
CA LYS A 135 -16.50 -5.54 21.08
C LYS A 135 -16.51 -6.29 22.37
#